data_e2da7fc35c3ef7b00c79508b29870938
#
_entry.id   e2da7fc35c3ef7b00c79508b29870938
#
_cell.length_a   1.000
_cell.length_b   1.000
_cell.length_c   1.000
_cell.angle_alpha   90.00
_cell.angle_beta   90.00
_cell.angle_gamma   90.00
#
_symmetry.space_group_name_H-M   'P 1'
#
loop_
_entity.id
_entity.type
_entity.pdbx_description
1 polymer ?
#
loop_
_entity_poly.entity_id
_entity_poly.type
_entity_poly.pdbx_seq_one_letter_code
_entity_poly.pdbx_strand_id
1 'polypeptide(L)'
;MAMLSQTAVFAGGLLTNTNQSFIFGRNFARDGVIAIDGVYSNPAGVAFLGKGLHLSLGGQSASQTRTIRSGMTLLKPAGLPMTDEQWMQSPYAHPLSLNGGDANGIKSFKGEASAPFVPSVQAALNYDKWGFQFAFGLVGGGGKCTFNRGLGSFERQVALLPSILQLANNTYQQKYGIDLGLGSNTPGYSVESYIHGQQYVFGFQFGSTYKVNENLAVYGGFRFNYIYNKYEGSISNITVNINGQNENLYSYLGTKADALANQALSYQEQASNYTRLAQEATLAGNEQAAQQYAAAAEQLTKGAQLAQGGAQAIGGVRSQVADRNLDCTQRGWGITPIIGVDYRWGKLNLGARLEFTTHLNIENDTKVDDTGLFADGVNTPNDIPGILTVGGCYEILPTWRVMASYHYYFDKDARMDKDKQKLLSSNTWEWALGSEYDISDALTVSAGMQRTKYGLGDGSY
;
A
#
# COMPACT_ATOMS: atom_id res chain seq x y z
N MET A 1 8.87 0.78 0.23
CA MET A 1 7.55 0.46 0.80
C MET A 1 6.70 -0.11 -0.33
N ALA A 2 6.51 -1.42 -0.36
CA ALA A 2 5.51 -1.98 -1.27
C ALA A 2 4.16 -1.41 -0.83
N MET A 3 3.53 -0.63 -1.69
CA MET A 3 2.15 -0.27 -1.45
C MET A 3 1.36 -1.55 -1.21
N LEU A 4 0.51 -1.51 -0.21
CA LEU A 4 -0.59 -2.44 -0.08
C LEU A 4 -1.43 -2.34 -1.36
N SER A 5 -1.05 -3.10 -2.40
CA SER A 5 -1.96 -3.36 -3.51
C SER A 5 -3.08 -4.20 -2.91
N GLN A 6 -4.06 -3.51 -2.38
CA GLN A 6 -5.25 -4.14 -1.86
C GLN A 6 -6.11 -4.50 -3.07
N THR A 7 -5.99 -5.73 -3.51
CA THR A 7 -7.09 -6.31 -4.24
C THR A 7 -8.23 -6.50 -3.23
N ALA A 8 -9.00 -5.44 -3.04
CA ALA A 8 -10.29 -5.59 -2.39
C ALA A 8 -11.12 -6.55 -3.24
N VAL A 9 -11.88 -7.43 -2.60
CA VAL A 9 -12.87 -8.27 -3.29
C VAL A 9 -14.09 -7.41 -3.63
N PHE A 10 -13.84 -6.30 -4.32
CA PHE A 10 -14.88 -5.60 -5.03
C PHE A 10 -14.64 -5.86 -6.51
N ALA A 11 -15.66 -6.30 -7.23
CA ALA A 11 -15.61 -6.34 -8.68
C ALA A 11 -15.33 -4.94 -9.22
N GLY A 12 -14.39 -4.82 -10.15
CA GLY A 12 -14.01 -3.54 -10.73
C GLY A 12 -12.54 -3.46 -11.13
N GLY A 13 -12.09 -2.26 -11.48
CA GLY A 13 -10.71 -1.95 -11.80
C GLY A 13 -9.80 -1.89 -10.56
N LEU A 14 -8.57 -1.43 -10.77
CA LEU A 14 -7.57 -1.31 -9.69
C LEU A 14 -7.99 -0.35 -8.58
N LEU A 15 -8.68 0.76 -8.94
CA LEU A 15 -9.12 1.81 -8.02
C LEU A 15 -10.64 1.97 -7.96
N THR A 16 -11.37 1.31 -8.84
CA THR A 16 -12.81 1.50 -9.04
C THR A 16 -13.59 0.28 -8.57
N ASN A 17 -14.79 0.52 -8.06
CA ASN A 17 -15.72 -0.50 -7.61
C ASN A 17 -17.02 -0.40 -8.42
N THR A 18 -17.37 -1.46 -9.15
CA THR A 18 -18.59 -1.56 -9.95
C THR A 18 -19.77 -2.18 -9.18
N ASN A 19 -19.54 -2.73 -8.00
CA ASN A 19 -20.58 -3.26 -7.13
C ASN A 19 -21.31 -2.13 -6.39
N GLN A 20 -22.24 -1.47 -7.07
CA GLN A 20 -23.00 -0.33 -6.54
C GLN A 20 -24.43 -0.68 -6.14
N SER A 21 -24.80 -1.95 -6.17
CA SER A 21 -26.13 -2.43 -5.79
C SER A 21 -26.03 -3.83 -5.21
N PHE A 22 -26.87 -4.15 -4.22
CA PHE A 22 -26.98 -5.53 -3.71
C PHE A 22 -27.47 -6.53 -4.79
N ILE A 23 -28.13 -6.04 -5.86
CA ILE A 23 -28.55 -6.85 -7.01
C ILE A 23 -27.33 -7.38 -7.76
N PHE A 24 -26.24 -6.62 -7.82
CA PHE A 24 -24.98 -7.05 -8.44
C PHE A 24 -24.44 -8.34 -7.83
N GLY A 25 -24.60 -8.56 -6.53
CA GLY A 25 -24.14 -9.78 -5.85
C GLY A 25 -24.81 -11.05 -6.34
N ARG A 26 -26.00 -10.98 -6.96
CA ARG A 26 -26.71 -12.13 -7.56
C ARG A 26 -26.48 -12.28 -9.07
N ASN A 27 -26.18 -11.19 -9.75
CA ASN A 27 -25.95 -11.18 -11.20
C ASN A 27 -25.03 -10.02 -11.57
N PHE A 28 -23.81 -10.33 -12.04
CA PHE A 28 -22.75 -9.36 -12.34
C PHE A 28 -22.95 -8.63 -13.66
N ALA A 29 -23.73 -9.18 -14.61
CA ALA A 29 -23.95 -8.59 -15.93
C ALA A 29 -25.15 -7.65 -15.91
N ARG A 30 -24.93 -6.38 -15.55
CA ARG A 30 -26.03 -5.41 -15.34
C ARG A 30 -26.11 -4.32 -16.40
N ASP A 31 -25.11 -4.14 -17.27
CA ASP A 31 -24.99 -2.97 -18.15
C ASP A 31 -25.98 -2.95 -19.31
N GLY A 32 -26.63 -4.06 -19.62
CA GLY A 32 -27.74 -4.13 -20.57
C GLY A 32 -29.12 -4.28 -19.94
N VAL A 33 -29.24 -4.18 -18.60
CA VAL A 33 -30.50 -4.43 -17.90
C VAL A 33 -31.22 -3.11 -17.62
N ILE A 34 -32.54 -3.08 -17.88
CA ILE A 34 -33.41 -1.96 -17.54
C ILE A 34 -34.01 -2.19 -16.15
N ALA A 35 -33.39 -1.61 -15.13
CA ALA A 35 -33.83 -1.69 -13.74
C ALA A 35 -33.35 -0.44 -12.99
N ILE A 36 -33.77 -0.24 -11.73
CA ILE A 36 -33.37 0.94 -10.94
C ILE A 36 -31.87 0.98 -10.65
N ASP A 37 -31.20 -0.15 -10.51
CA ASP A 37 -29.74 -0.22 -10.37
C ASP A 37 -29.00 0.22 -11.64
N GLY A 38 -29.70 0.35 -12.76
CA GLY A 38 -29.25 0.99 -13.99
C GLY A 38 -28.83 2.45 -13.81
N VAL A 39 -29.29 3.16 -12.78
CA VAL A 39 -28.80 4.52 -12.49
C VAL A 39 -27.27 4.56 -12.42
N TYR A 40 -26.66 3.48 -11.96
CA TYR A 40 -25.21 3.32 -12.02
C TYR A 40 -24.77 2.54 -13.27
N SER A 41 -25.30 1.33 -13.50
CA SER A 41 -24.77 0.41 -14.52
C SER A 41 -25.19 0.74 -15.95
N ASN A 42 -26.45 1.13 -16.19
CA ASN A 42 -27.03 1.47 -17.48
C ASN A 42 -27.91 2.71 -17.38
N PRO A 43 -27.35 3.90 -17.15
CA PRO A 43 -28.13 5.09 -16.82
C PRO A 43 -29.05 5.55 -17.95
N ALA A 44 -28.70 5.30 -19.23
CA ALA A 44 -29.59 5.60 -20.33
C ALA A 44 -30.82 4.67 -20.36
N GLY A 45 -30.67 3.39 -19.99
CA GLY A 45 -31.76 2.42 -19.95
C GLY A 45 -32.84 2.74 -18.91
N VAL A 46 -32.49 3.50 -17.88
CA VAL A 46 -33.44 3.96 -16.86
C VAL A 46 -34.57 4.81 -17.46
N ALA A 47 -34.37 5.45 -18.62
CA ALA A 47 -35.42 6.17 -19.34
C ALA A 47 -36.60 5.27 -19.75
N PHE A 48 -36.39 3.97 -19.82
CA PHE A 48 -37.43 2.99 -20.19
C PHE A 48 -38.16 2.38 -18.98
N LEU A 49 -37.80 2.78 -17.76
CA LEU A 49 -38.66 2.54 -16.60
C LEU A 49 -39.95 3.37 -16.72
N GLY A 50 -41.03 2.94 -16.10
CA GLY A 50 -42.30 3.64 -16.08
C GLY A 50 -42.15 5.10 -15.58
N LYS A 51 -43.18 5.93 -15.83
CA LYS A 51 -43.26 7.29 -15.27
C LYS A 51 -43.33 7.24 -13.75
N GLY A 52 -42.75 8.23 -13.11
CA GLY A 52 -42.79 8.42 -11.67
C GLY A 52 -41.45 8.29 -10.99
N LEU A 53 -41.47 8.20 -9.67
CA LEU A 53 -40.31 8.05 -8.83
C LEU A 53 -39.97 6.57 -8.63
N HIS A 54 -38.72 6.22 -8.96
CA HIS A 54 -38.12 4.93 -8.68
C HIS A 54 -37.01 5.12 -7.64
N LEU A 55 -37.00 4.31 -6.60
CA LEU A 55 -36.04 4.41 -5.50
C LEU A 55 -35.50 3.03 -5.13
N SER A 56 -34.20 2.92 -4.98
CA SER A 56 -33.53 1.76 -4.40
C SER A 56 -32.63 2.22 -3.26
N LEU A 57 -32.85 1.66 -2.09
CA LEU A 57 -32.01 1.81 -0.90
C LEU A 57 -31.42 0.44 -0.58
N GLY A 58 -30.13 0.35 -0.55
CA GLY A 58 -29.42 -0.90 -0.33
C GLY A 58 -28.27 -0.75 0.65
N GLY A 59 -27.88 -1.88 1.20
CA GLY A 59 -26.69 -1.98 2.02
C GLY A 59 -26.08 -3.36 1.88
N GLN A 60 -24.78 -3.42 1.90
CA GLN A 60 -24.01 -4.65 1.85
C GLN A 60 -23.09 -4.71 3.06
N SER A 61 -22.86 -5.89 3.59
CA SER A 61 -21.83 -6.15 4.58
C SER A 61 -20.73 -6.97 3.93
N ALA A 62 -19.50 -6.54 4.10
CA ALA A 62 -18.33 -7.24 3.58
C ALA A 62 -17.35 -7.54 4.71
N SER A 63 -16.92 -8.80 4.80
CA SER A 63 -15.88 -9.24 5.71
C SER A 63 -14.91 -10.11 4.94
N GLN A 64 -13.62 -9.80 5.06
CA GLN A 64 -12.57 -10.50 4.35
C GLN A 64 -11.37 -10.72 5.25
N THR A 65 -10.79 -11.89 5.16
CA THR A 65 -9.47 -12.19 5.73
C THR A 65 -8.48 -12.38 4.60
N ARG A 66 -7.31 -11.72 4.71
CA ARG A 66 -6.22 -11.88 3.78
C ARG A 66 -5.01 -12.45 4.51
N THR A 67 -4.51 -13.58 4.05
CA THR A 67 -3.28 -14.17 4.58
C THR A 67 -2.16 -13.98 3.57
N ILE A 68 -1.11 -13.26 3.98
CA ILE A 68 0.11 -13.09 3.20
C ILE A 68 1.17 -14.01 3.79
N ARG A 69 1.66 -14.95 3.00
CA ARG A 69 2.76 -15.82 3.37
C ARG A 69 4.05 -15.22 2.86
N SER A 70 4.98 -14.93 3.76
CA SER A 70 6.27 -14.34 3.43
C SER A 70 7.39 -15.23 3.92
N GLY A 71 8.30 -15.55 3.01
CA GLY A 71 9.58 -16.20 3.29
C GLY A 71 10.68 -15.40 2.60
N MET A 72 11.91 -15.49 3.10
CA MET A 72 13.01 -14.72 2.55
C MET A 72 14.22 -15.62 2.38
N THR A 73 14.77 -15.65 1.18
CA THR A 73 16.03 -16.28 0.86
C THR A 73 17.04 -15.19 0.52
N LEU A 74 18.21 -15.27 1.16
CA LEU A 74 19.47 -14.61 0.76
C LEU A 74 19.34 -13.15 0.27
N LEU A 75 18.89 -12.26 1.16
CA LEU A 75 18.84 -10.83 0.87
C LEU A 75 20.16 -10.15 1.25
N LYS A 76 20.72 -9.39 0.32
CA LYS A 76 21.84 -8.49 0.59
C LYS A 76 21.32 -7.18 1.17
N PRO A 77 21.89 -6.66 2.28
CA PRO A 77 21.60 -5.32 2.75
C PRO A 77 21.90 -4.27 1.67
N ALA A 78 21.01 -3.29 1.52
CA ALA A 78 21.24 -2.19 0.58
C ALA A 78 22.46 -1.35 0.99
N GLY A 79 23.22 -0.87 0.01
CA GLY A 79 24.37 0.01 0.25
C GLY A 79 25.66 -0.70 0.67
N LEU A 80 25.69 -2.04 0.77
CA LEU A 80 26.96 -2.75 0.98
C LEU A 80 27.84 -2.69 -0.27
N PRO A 81 29.14 -2.37 -0.12
CA PRO A 81 30.10 -2.35 -1.23
C PRO A 81 30.57 -3.76 -1.62
N MET A 82 29.62 -4.68 -1.79
CA MET A 82 29.83 -6.07 -2.21
C MET A 82 28.92 -6.38 -3.39
N THR A 83 29.40 -7.20 -4.34
CA THR A 83 28.51 -7.78 -5.36
C THR A 83 27.58 -8.80 -4.73
N ASP A 84 26.53 -9.19 -5.43
CA ASP A 84 25.60 -10.22 -4.93
C ASP A 84 26.31 -11.57 -4.77
N GLU A 85 27.24 -11.91 -5.67
CA GLU A 85 28.06 -13.12 -5.58
C GLU A 85 28.99 -13.12 -4.35
N GLN A 86 29.65 -11.97 -4.09
CA GLN A 86 30.50 -11.82 -2.89
C GLN A 86 29.69 -11.92 -1.61
N TRP A 87 28.47 -11.36 -1.60
CA TRP A 87 27.56 -11.50 -0.45
C TRP A 87 27.16 -12.95 -0.25
N MET A 88 26.73 -13.65 -1.31
CA MET A 88 26.32 -15.04 -1.26
C MET A 88 27.40 -16.00 -0.75
N GLN A 89 28.67 -15.69 -0.99
CA GLN A 89 29.81 -16.47 -0.52
C GLN A 89 30.27 -16.05 0.88
N SER A 90 29.74 -14.98 1.43
CA SER A 90 30.11 -14.48 2.74
C SER A 90 29.51 -15.33 3.88
N PRO A 91 30.15 -15.41 5.04
CA PRO A 91 29.60 -16.10 6.20
C PRO A 91 28.35 -15.40 6.78
N TYR A 92 27.97 -14.24 6.25
CA TYR A 92 26.83 -13.43 6.69
C TYR A 92 25.58 -13.67 5.85
N ALA A 93 25.72 -14.31 4.70
CA ALA A 93 24.59 -14.68 3.85
C ALA A 93 23.93 -15.93 4.37
N HIS A 94 22.86 -15.76 5.12
CA HIS A 94 22.02 -16.86 5.59
C HIS A 94 20.64 -16.80 4.95
N PRO A 95 19.95 -17.94 4.76
CA PRO A 95 18.51 -17.93 4.57
C PRO A 95 17.85 -17.21 5.74
N LEU A 96 17.13 -16.12 5.46
CA LEU A 96 16.45 -15.36 6.50
C LEU A 96 15.16 -16.10 6.88
N SER A 97 15.15 -16.70 8.05
CA SER A 97 13.92 -17.16 8.69
C SER A 97 13.25 -15.98 9.35
N LEU A 98 12.03 -15.66 8.96
CA LEU A 98 11.22 -14.70 9.69
C LEU A 98 10.88 -15.28 11.06
N ASN A 99 11.08 -14.51 12.13
CA ASN A 99 10.83 -14.94 13.49
C ASN A 99 9.36 -15.39 13.66
N GLY A 100 9.14 -16.61 14.16
CA GLY A 100 7.82 -17.24 14.24
C GLY A 100 7.31 -17.81 12.91
N GLY A 101 8.20 -18.02 11.92
CA GLY A 101 7.93 -18.77 10.71
C GLY A 101 7.83 -20.29 10.94
N ASP A 102 7.36 -21.00 9.91
CA ASP A 102 7.31 -22.45 9.87
C ASP A 102 8.72 -23.05 9.68
N ALA A 103 8.81 -24.39 9.57
CA ALA A 103 10.08 -25.09 9.38
C ALA A 103 10.88 -24.66 8.14
N ASN A 104 10.21 -24.01 7.16
CA ASN A 104 10.84 -23.45 5.96
C ASN A 104 11.13 -21.93 6.10
N GLY A 105 10.95 -21.37 7.30
CA GLY A 105 11.14 -19.94 7.55
C GLY A 105 10.02 -19.06 6.97
N ILE A 106 8.88 -19.62 6.60
CA ILE A 106 7.75 -18.89 6.05
C ILE A 106 6.80 -18.49 7.17
N LYS A 107 6.53 -17.19 7.30
CA LYS A 107 5.60 -16.60 8.25
C LYS A 107 4.33 -16.14 7.58
N SER A 108 3.20 -16.36 8.23
CA SER A 108 1.88 -15.94 7.79
C SER A 108 1.46 -14.68 8.52
N PHE A 109 1.10 -13.65 7.75
CA PHE A 109 0.58 -12.38 8.23
C PHE A 109 -0.90 -12.30 7.87
N LYS A 110 -1.76 -12.23 8.89
CA LYS A 110 -3.20 -12.18 8.72
C LYS A 110 -3.67 -10.73 8.74
N GLY A 111 -4.27 -10.30 7.64
CA GLY A 111 -4.97 -9.02 7.52
C GLY A 111 -6.47 -9.23 7.62
N GLU A 112 -7.15 -8.36 8.32
CA GLU A 112 -8.59 -8.37 8.49
C GLU A 112 -9.18 -7.09 7.91
N ALA A 113 -10.14 -7.26 7.00
CA ALA A 113 -10.89 -6.19 6.38
C ALA A 113 -12.37 -6.38 6.70
N SER A 114 -13.02 -5.36 7.21
CA SER A 114 -14.43 -5.38 7.56
C SER A 114 -15.09 -4.06 7.20
N ALA A 115 -16.17 -4.14 6.44
CA ALA A 115 -17.08 -3.05 6.17
C ALA A 115 -18.48 -3.50 6.61
N PRO A 116 -18.90 -3.21 7.83
CA PRO A 116 -20.16 -3.71 8.39
C PRO A 116 -21.38 -3.27 7.58
N PHE A 117 -21.30 -2.08 6.99
CA PHE A 117 -22.36 -1.53 6.16
C PHE A 117 -21.78 -0.64 5.05
N VAL A 118 -22.01 -1.03 3.80
CA VAL A 118 -21.67 -0.28 2.59
C VAL A 118 -23.00 0.19 1.97
N PRO A 119 -23.38 1.45 2.14
CA PRO A 119 -24.66 1.97 1.66
C PRO A 119 -24.63 2.18 0.15
N SER A 120 -25.80 2.00 -0.47
CA SER A 120 -26.07 2.42 -1.85
C SER A 120 -27.46 3.03 -1.95
N VAL A 121 -27.56 4.13 -2.70
CA VAL A 121 -28.81 4.83 -2.97
C VAL A 121 -28.89 5.05 -4.47
N GLN A 122 -30.02 4.73 -5.07
CA GLN A 122 -30.31 4.99 -6.48
C GLN A 122 -31.73 5.51 -6.60
N ALA A 123 -31.88 6.63 -7.26
CA ALA A 123 -33.15 7.28 -7.47
C ALA A 123 -33.29 7.74 -8.92
N ALA A 124 -34.46 7.60 -9.49
CA ALA A 124 -34.81 8.12 -10.79
C ALA A 124 -36.22 8.69 -10.77
N LEU A 125 -36.37 9.85 -11.39
CA LEU A 125 -37.68 10.49 -11.57
C LEU A 125 -37.90 10.63 -13.07
N ASN A 126 -38.80 9.81 -13.61
CA ASN A 126 -39.09 9.74 -15.04
C ASN A 126 -40.40 10.49 -15.36
N TYR A 127 -40.31 11.37 -16.35
CA TYR A 127 -41.41 12.01 -17.05
C TYR A 127 -41.64 11.36 -18.41
N ASP A 128 -42.23 12.07 -19.37
CA ASP A 128 -42.50 11.51 -20.72
C ASP A 128 -41.21 11.15 -21.47
N LYS A 129 -40.38 12.14 -21.73
CA LYS A 129 -39.12 11.98 -22.47
C LYS A 129 -37.89 12.21 -21.60
N TRP A 130 -38.05 12.91 -20.47
CA TRP A 130 -36.96 13.27 -19.58
C TRP A 130 -36.99 12.43 -18.31
N GLY A 131 -35.80 12.00 -17.87
CA GLY A 131 -35.60 11.40 -16.54
C GLY A 131 -34.45 12.10 -15.82
N PHE A 132 -34.57 12.27 -14.51
CA PHE A 132 -33.51 12.79 -13.65
C PHE A 132 -33.06 11.70 -12.69
N GLN A 133 -31.76 11.59 -12.46
CA GLN A 133 -31.17 10.48 -11.73
C GLN A 133 -30.18 10.95 -10.68
N PHE A 134 -30.17 10.20 -9.58
CA PHE A 134 -29.21 10.34 -8.49
C PHE A 134 -28.72 8.98 -8.05
N ALA A 135 -27.40 8.82 -7.82
CA ALA A 135 -26.85 7.68 -7.12
C ALA A 135 -25.81 8.12 -6.09
N PHE A 136 -25.73 7.36 -5.02
CA PHE A 136 -24.68 7.45 -4.01
C PHE A 136 -24.17 6.04 -3.69
N GLY A 137 -22.84 5.92 -3.58
CA GLY A 137 -22.19 4.69 -3.15
C GLY A 137 -20.67 4.80 -3.05
N LEU A 138 -20.02 3.71 -2.69
CA LEU A 138 -18.58 3.59 -2.66
C LEU A 138 -18.09 3.13 -4.04
N VAL A 139 -17.65 4.09 -4.86
CA VAL A 139 -17.26 3.86 -6.26
C VAL A 139 -15.80 3.45 -6.41
N GLY A 140 -15.04 3.38 -5.32
CA GLY A 140 -13.65 2.96 -5.36
C GLY A 140 -13.02 2.86 -3.98
N GLY A 141 -11.75 2.51 -3.99
CA GLY A 141 -10.94 2.29 -2.81
C GLY A 141 -10.94 0.84 -2.33
N GLY A 142 -9.90 0.46 -1.58
CA GLY A 142 -9.69 -0.90 -1.08
C GLY A 142 -10.45 -1.26 0.19
N GLY A 143 -11.31 -0.36 0.71
CA GLY A 143 -11.92 -0.53 2.00
C GLY A 143 -10.91 -0.37 3.15
N LYS A 144 -11.09 -1.14 4.21
CA LYS A 144 -10.24 -1.13 5.41
C LYS A 144 -9.51 -2.46 5.55
N CYS A 145 -8.22 -2.43 5.84
CA CYS A 145 -7.46 -3.63 6.16
C CYS A 145 -6.47 -3.37 7.30
N THR A 146 -6.46 -4.25 8.29
CA THR A 146 -5.60 -4.15 9.48
C THR A 146 -4.76 -5.41 9.60
N PHE A 147 -3.44 -5.26 9.73
CA PHE A 147 -2.50 -6.32 10.06
C PHE A 147 -1.91 -6.04 11.44
N ASN A 148 -2.45 -6.71 12.47
CA ASN A 148 -2.05 -6.50 13.86
C ASN A 148 -0.64 -7.01 14.20
N ARG A 149 0.00 -7.73 13.30
CA ARG A 149 1.38 -8.22 13.42
C ARG A 149 2.25 -7.74 12.26
N GLY A 150 1.88 -6.59 11.64
CA GLY A 150 2.60 -6.02 10.52
C GLY A 150 2.60 -6.89 9.26
N LEU A 151 3.63 -6.71 8.46
CA LEU A 151 3.82 -7.39 7.18
C LEU A 151 5.26 -7.86 7.02
N GLY A 152 5.47 -8.93 6.25
CA GLY A 152 6.81 -9.45 5.95
C GLY A 152 7.74 -8.43 5.28
N SER A 153 7.20 -7.49 4.51
CA SER A 153 7.97 -6.41 3.89
C SER A 153 8.64 -5.47 4.90
N PHE A 154 8.04 -5.27 6.09
CA PHE A 154 8.64 -4.50 7.18
C PHE A 154 9.59 -5.35 8.02
N GLU A 155 9.17 -6.55 8.36
CA GLU A 155 9.96 -7.47 9.17
C GLU A 155 11.27 -7.89 8.48
N ARG A 156 11.27 -7.91 7.14
CA ARG A 156 12.46 -8.19 6.33
C ARG A 156 13.67 -7.32 6.68
N GLN A 157 13.48 -6.02 6.89
CA GLN A 157 14.57 -5.12 7.23
C GLN A 157 15.15 -5.42 8.61
N VAL A 158 14.27 -5.76 9.56
CA VAL A 158 14.67 -6.15 10.90
C VAL A 158 15.41 -7.49 10.90
N ALA A 159 14.96 -8.44 10.09
CA ALA A 159 15.58 -9.76 9.96
C ALA A 159 17.03 -9.72 9.43
N LEU A 160 17.40 -8.65 8.70
CA LEU A 160 18.78 -8.44 8.23
C LEU A 160 19.73 -7.91 9.31
N LEU A 161 19.20 -7.32 10.38
CA LEU A 161 20.02 -6.65 11.41
C LEU A 161 21.07 -7.56 12.07
N PRO A 162 20.78 -8.83 12.45
CA PRO A 162 21.82 -9.71 13.01
C PRO A 162 23.04 -9.84 12.12
N SER A 163 22.83 -10.07 10.81
CA SER A 163 23.92 -10.20 9.84
C SER A 163 24.69 -8.87 9.62
N ILE A 164 23.99 -7.76 9.61
CA ILE A 164 24.61 -6.42 9.48
C ILE A 164 25.48 -6.11 10.70
N LEU A 165 25.00 -6.39 11.90
CA LEU A 165 25.72 -6.14 13.14
C LEU A 165 26.98 -7.00 13.22
N GLN A 166 26.88 -8.27 12.87
CA GLN A 166 28.03 -9.20 12.85
C GLN A 166 29.07 -8.76 11.82
N LEU A 167 28.65 -8.38 10.60
CA LEU A 167 29.54 -7.86 9.57
C LEU A 167 30.26 -6.59 10.05
N ALA A 168 29.52 -5.65 10.64
CA ALA A 168 30.09 -4.41 11.16
C ALA A 168 31.13 -4.69 12.26
N ASN A 169 30.79 -5.56 13.22
CA ASN A 169 31.72 -5.94 14.29
C ASN A 169 33.02 -6.53 13.76
N ASN A 170 32.92 -7.52 12.87
CA ASN A 170 34.09 -8.18 12.31
C ASN A 170 34.93 -7.23 11.43
N THR A 171 34.30 -6.33 10.68
CA THR A 171 35.02 -5.34 9.86
C THR A 171 35.82 -4.38 10.75
N TYR A 172 35.24 -3.90 11.85
CA TYR A 172 35.95 -3.01 12.79
C TYR A 172 37.06 -3.74 13.53
N GLN A 173 36.83 -4.96 13.96
CA GLN A 173 37.83 -5.78 14.62
C GLN A 173 39.03 -6.06 13.72
N GLN A 174 38.80 -6.45 12.45
CA GLN A 174 39.88 -6.72 11.50
C GLN A 174 40.67 -5.46 11.12
N LYS A 175 39.97 -4.35 10.91
CA LYS A 175 40.60 -3.12 10.39
C LYS A 175 41.26 -2.28 11.50
N TYR A 176 40.69 -2.29 12.68
CA TYR A 176 41.06 -1.36 13.75
C TYR A 176 41.40 -2.06 15.08
N GLY A 177 41.25 -3.38 15.17
CA GLY A 177 41.45 -4.12 16.41
C GLY A 177 40.39 -3.85 17.50
N ILE A 178 39.27 -3.21 17.13
CA ILE A 178 38.20 -2.80 18.06
C ILE A 178 37.03 -3.77 17.94
N ASP A 179 36.68 -4.44 19.03
CA ASP A 179 35.44 -5.19 19.17
C ASP A 179 34.31 -4.23 19.59
N LEU A 180 33.34 -4.05 18.72
CA LEU A 180 32.17 -3.20 18.99
C LEU A 180 31.16 -3.89 19.91
N GLY A 181 31.34 -5.17 20.22
CA GLY A 181 30.41 -5.97 21.02
C GLY A 181 29.07 -6.21 20.33
N LEU A 182 29.05 -6.19 18.98
CA LEU A 182 27.84 -6.37 18.16
C LEU A 182 27.75 -7.79 17.59
N GLY A 183 28.64 -8.70 17.96
CA GLY A 183 28.67 -10.07 17.46
C GLY A 183 27.45 -10.86 17.89
N SER A 184 26.81 -11.54 16.95
CA SER A 184 25.74 -12.47 17.23
C SER A 184 26.13 -13.85 16.70
N ASN A 185 26.23 -14.83 17.57
CA ASN A 185 26.51 -16.24 17.18
C ASN A 185 25.22 -16.98 16.80
N THR A 186 24.06 -16.45 17.19
CA THR A 186 22.76 -17.06 16.93
C THR A 186 21.85 -15.99 16.34
N PRO A 187 21.60 -15.99 15.02
CA PRO A 187 20.72 -15.03 14.41
C PRO A 187 19.31 -15.17 14.98
N GLY A 188 18.86 -14.15 15.70
CA GLY A 188 17.53 -14.05 16.28
C GLY A 188 17.13 -12.60 16.41
N TYR A 189 15.86 -12.32 16.17
CA TYR A 189 15.30 -10.98 16.32
C TYR A 189 13.84 -11.08 16.73
N SER A 190 13.29 -10.00 17.27
CA SER A 190 11.85 -9.77 17.35
C SER A 190 11.52 -8.33 17.02
N VAL A 191 10.27 -8.09 16.65
CA VAL A 191 9.75 -6.76 16.34
C VAL A 191 8.26 -6.73 16.59
N GLU A 192 7.78 -5.64 17.15
CA GLU A 192 6.37 -5.31 17.21
C GLU A 192 6.04 -4.44 16.03
N SER A 193 5.03 -4.83 15.25
CA SER A 193 4.62 -4.05 14.09
C SER A 193 3.11 -4.13 13.88
N TYR A 194 2.57 -3.00 13.43
CA TYR A 194 1.15 -2.80 13.17
C TYR A 194 0.98 -2.00 11.91
N ILE A 195 -0.04 -2.34 11.10
CA ILE A 195 -0.41 -1.57 9.92
C ILE A 195 -1.91 -1.57 9.77
N HIS A 196 -2.43 -0.38 9.55
CA HIS A 196 -3.80 -0.12 9.17
C HIS A 196 -3.82 0.74 7.91
N GLY A 197 -4.58 0.31 6.92
CA GLY A 197 -4.87 1.07 5.72
C GLY A 197 -6.37 1.11 5.48
N GLN A 198 -6.86 2.28 5.12
CA GLN A 198 -8.26 2.51 4.77
C GLN A 198 -8.30 3.42 3.55
N GLN A 199 -9.10 3.03 2.54
CA GLN A 199 -9.27 3.81 1.32
C GLN A 199 -10.73 3.77 0.91
N TYR A 200 -11.35 4.94 0.77
CA TYR A 200 -12.72 5.08 0.30
C TYR A 200 -12.82 6.18 -0.75
N VAL A 201 -13.56 5.89 -1.81
CA VAL A 201 -14.02 6.87 -2.79
C VAL A 201 -15.53 6.90 -2.75
N PHE A 202 -16.07 7.96 -2.19
CA PHE A 202 -17.50 8.21 -2.15
C PHE A 202 -17.92 8.90 -3.45
N GLY A 203 -18.90 8.33 -4.16
CA GLY A 203 -19.42 8.86 -5.41
C GLY A 203 -20.84 9.36 -5.25
N PHE A 204 -21.07 10.61 -5.68
CA PHE A 204 -22.39 11.23 -5.77
C PHE A 204 -22.67 11.52 -7.25
N GLN A 205 -23.47 10.69 -7.89
CA GLN A 205 -23.78 10.80 -9.32
C GLN A 205 -25.09 11.52 -9.57
N PHE A 206 -25.07 12.44 -10.49
CA PHE A 206 -26.22 13.20 -10.95
C PHE A 206 -26.27 13.16 -12.46
N GLY A 207 -27.46 13.06 -13.03
CA GLY A 207 -27.61 13.11 -14.47
C GLY A 207 -29.05 13.09 -14.93
N SER A 208 -29.20 13.21 -16.23
CA SER A 208 -30.49 13.17 -16.89
C SER A 208 -30.46 12.25 -18.10
N THR A 209 -31.59 11.65 -18.37
CA THR A 209 -31.84 10.86 -19.56
C THR A 209 -32.81 11.60 -20.47
N TYR A 210 -32.64 11.37 -21.76
CA TYR A 210 -33.59 11.77 -22.78
C TYR A 210 -33.97 10.59 -23.65
N LYS A 211 -35.27 10.27 -23.65
CA LYS A 211 -35.85 9.22 -24.50
C LYS A 211 -36.10 9.80 -25.89
N VAL A 212 -35.19 9.49 -26.82
CA VAL A 212 -35.22 10.00 -28.18
C VAL A 212 -36.45 9.44 -28.89
N ASN A 213 -36.70 8.14 -28.76
CA ASN A 213 -37.87 7.42 -29.26
C ASN A 213 -38.12 6.17 -28.40
N GLU A 214 -39.06 5.30 -28.79
CA GLU A 214 -39.42 4.10 -28.04
C GLU A 214 -38.27 3.04 -27.91
N ASN A 215 -37.24 3.20 -28.73
CA ASN A 215 -36.11 2.25 -28.79
C ASN A 215 -34.79 2.85 -28.33
N LEU A 216 -34.62 4.17 -28.36
CA LEU A 216 -33.35 4.85 -28.12
C LEU A 216 -33.45 5.87 -26.99
N ALA A 217 -32.56 5.75 -26.02
CA ALA A 217 -32.37 6.75 -24.98
C ALA A 217 -30.90 7.12 -24.86
N VAL A 218 -30.63 8.35 -24.44
CA VAL A 218 -29.29 8.88 -24.15
C VAL A 218 -29.24 9.41 -22.71
N TYR A 219 -28.04 9.40 -22.14
CA TYR A 219 -27.75 9.91 -20.80
C TYR A 219 -26.59 10.87 -20.83
N GLY A 220 -26.69 11.92 -20.04
CA GLY A 220 -25.61 12.84 -19.72
C GLY A 220 -25.63 13.19 -18.23
N GLY A 221 -24.46 13.10 -17.61
CA GLY A 221 -24.34 13.39 -16.19
C GLY A 221 -22.90 13.50 -15.72
N PHE A 222 -22.75 13.57 -14.44
CA PHE A 222 -21.45 13.61 -13.79
C PHE A 222 -21.50 12.94 -12.42
N ARG A 223 -20.33 12.53 -11.92
CA ARG A 223 -20.15 12.05 -10.56
C ARG A 223 -19.14 12.93 -9.83
N PHE A 224 -19.55 13.46 -8.68
CA PHE A 224 -18.64 14.05 -7.72
C PHE A 224 -18.04 12.93 -6.88
N ASN A 225 -16.70 12.82 -6.87
CA ASN A 225 -15.96 11.84 -6.10
C ASN A 225 -15.23 12.54 -4.96
N TYR A 226 -15.36 11.98 -3.76
CA TYR A 226 -14.61 12.38 -2.56
C TYR A 226 -13.77 11.22 -2.07
N ILE A 227 -12.45 11.43 -1.99
CA ILE A 227 -11.49 10.43 -1.52
C ILE A 227 -11.15 10.70 -0.06
N TYR A 228 -11.18 9.64 0.72
CA TYR A 228 -10.73 9.61 2.09
C TYR A 228 -9.88 8.36 2.32
N ASN A 229 -8.57 8.58 2.53
CA ASN A 229 -7.65 7.51 2.87
C ASN A 229 -7.09 7.77 4.27
N LYS A 230 -6.81 6.70 5.00
CA LYS A 230 -6.11 6.74 6.29
C LYS A 230 -5.05 5.65 6.34
N TYR A 231 -3.87 6.02 6.80
CA TYR A 231 -2.76 5.11 7.00
C TYR A 231 -2.20 5.29 8.39
N GLU A 232 -2.19 4.21 9.16
CA GLU A 232 -1.58 4.14 10.48
C GLU A 232 -0.62 2.96 10.50
N GLY A 233 0.51 3.13 11.16
CA GLY A 233 1.49 2.07 11.29
C GLY A 233 2.48 2.32 12.40
N SER A 234 3.05 1.24 12.91
CA SER A 234 4.16 1.31 13.86
C SER A 234 5.12 0.16 13.66
N ILE A 235 6.39 0.42 13.90
CA ILE A 235 7.45 -0.56 14.07
C ILE A 235 8.16 -0.16 15.36
N SER A 236 8.19 -1.05 16.34
CA SER A 236 8.75 -0.76 17.65
C SER A 236 9.38 -1.99 18.29
N ASN A 237 10.07 -1.75 19.38
CA ASN A 237 10.67 -2.77 20.25
C ASN A 237 11.49 -3.80 19.47
N ILE A 238 12.37 -3.31 18.58
CA ILE A 238 13.28 -4.16 17.83
C ILE A 238 14.30 -4.77 18.79
N THR A 239 14.28 -6.11 18.94
CA THR A 239 15.27 -6.84 19.71
C THR A 239 16.10 -7.73 18.80
N VAL A 240 17.36 -7.92 19.14
CA VAL A 240 18.28 -8.83 18.44
C VAL A 240 19.02 -9.67 19.47
N ASN A 241 19.27 -10.93 19.14
CA ASN A 241 20.11 -11.77 19.97
C ASN A 241 21.58 -11.38 19.79
N ILE A 242 22.18 -10.85 20.84
CA ILE A 242 23.59 -10.47 20.89
C ILE A 242 24.30 -11.31 21.97
N ASN A 243 25.27 -12.10 21.57
CA ASN A 243 26.01 -12.98 22.47
C ASN A 243 25.13 -13.89 23.34
N GLY A 244 24.01 -14.36 22.77
CA GLY A 244 23.07 -15.27 23.46
C GLY A 244 21.98 -14.57 24.28
N GLN A 245 21.98 -13.25 24.36
CA GLN A 245 20.95 -12.48 25.06
C GLN A 245 20.10 -11.66 24.07
N ASN A 246 18.80 -11.56 24.35
CA ASN A 246 17.90 -10.72 23.55
C ASN A 246 17.94 -9.30 24.08
N GLU A 247 18.56 -8.43 23.31
CA GLU A 247 18.76 -7.02 23.66
C GLU A 247 17.83 -6.12 22.84
N ASN A 248 17.22 -5.13 23.50
CA ASN A 248 16.58 -4.04 22.75
C ASN A 248 17.66 -3.27 22.00
N LEU A 249 17.61 -3.33 20.67
CA LEU A 249 18.72 -2.89 19.84
C LEU A 249 18.97 -1.38 19.93
N TYR A 250 17.93 -0.58 20.02
CA TYR A 250 18.08 0.88 20.17
C TYR A 250 18.83 1.25 21.45
N SER A 251 18.44 0.66 22.57
CA SER A 251 19.07 0.91 23.87
C SER A 251 20.49 0.35 23.92
N TYR A 252 20.68 -0.87 23.40
CA TYR A 252 22.00 -1.51 23.37
C TYR A 252 23.01 -0.72 22.54
N LEU A 253 22.63 -0.28 21.33
CA LEU A 253 23.49 0.55 20.47
C LEU A 253 23.78 1.92 21.11
N GLY A 254 22.81 2.49 21.85
CA GLY A 254 23.03 3.72 22.62
C GLY A 254 24.14 3.55 23.64
N THR A 255 24.03 2.52 24.50
CA THR A 255 25.05 2.22 25.52
C THR A 255 26.44 2.01 24.89
N LYS A 256 26.52 1.32 23.75
CA LYS A 256 27.80 1.09 23.05
C LYS A 256 28.37 2.37 22.43
N ALA A 257 27.54 3.20 21.80
CA ALA A 257 27.97 4.48 21.26
C ALA A 257 28.50 5.40 22.36
N ASP A 258 27.80 5.49 23.49
CA ASP A 258 28.19 6.32 24.64
C ASP A 258 29.52 5.81 25.26
N ALA A 259 29.71 4.50 25.36
CA ALA A 259 30.95 3.91 25.85
C ALA A 259 32.15 4.27 24.94
N LEU A 260 31.99 4.18 23.61
CA LEU A 260 33.04 4.57 22.67
C LEU A 260 33.32 6.09 22.67
N ALA A 261 32.27 6.90 22.80
CA ALA A 261 32.44 8.35 22.91
C ALA A 261 33.21 8.74 24.19
N ASN A 262 32.90 8.13 25.32
CA ASN A 262 33.63 8.33 26.57
C ASN A 262 35.08 7.87 26.47
N GLN A 263 35.33 6.75 25.79
CA GLN A 263 36.67 6.27 25.53
C GLN A 263 37.47 7.27 24.66
N ALA A 264 36.84 7.83 23.64
CA ALA A 264 37.45 8.86 22.80
C ALA A 264 37.85 10.09 23.58
N LEU A 265 36.97 10.58 24.49
CA LEU A 265 37.29 11.68 25.40
C LEU A 265 38.47 11.36 26.31
N SER A 266 38.49 10.18 26.93
CA SER A 266 39.59 9.74 27.77
C SER A 266 40.93 9.72 27.01
N TYR A 267 40.94 9.20 25.78
CA TYR A 267 42.13 9.21 24.94
C TYR A 267 42.56 10.63 24.54
N GLN A 268 41.65 11.54 24.30
CA GLN A 268 41.97 12.96 24.02
C GLN A 268 42.60 13.66 25.24
N GLU A 269 42.08 13.43 26.42
CA GLU A 269 42.65 13.97 27.66
C GLU A 269 44.06 13.44 27.89
N GLN A 270 44.28 12.13 27.75
CA GLN A 270 45.58 11.53 27.87
C GLN A 270 46.57 12.05 26.80
N ALA A 271 46.12 12.15 25.54
CA ALA A 271 46.92 12.71 24.43
C ALA A 271 47.36 14.14 24.74
N SER A 272 46.45 14.97 25.25
CA SER A 272 46.75 16.36 25.65
C SER A 272 47.80 16.41 26.75
N ASN A 273 47.70 15.51 27.75
CA ASN A 273 48.65 15.41 28.82
C ASN A 273 50.07 15.01 28.31
N TYR A 274 50.12 13.98 27.45
CA TYR A 274 51.41 13.56 26.83
C TYR A 274 51.99 14.64 25.89
N THR A 275 51.15 15.43 25.22
CA THR A 275 51.59 16.59 24.43
C THR A 275 52.27 17.65 25.33
N ARG A 276 51.69 17.94 26.50
CA ARG A 276 52.26 18.84 27.47
C ARG A 276 53.60 18.32 28.02
N LEU A 277 53.67 17.03 28.38
CA LEU A 277 54.90 16.38 28.82
C LEU A 277 55.99 16.40 27.76
N ALA A 278 55.65 16.21 26.48
CA ALA A 278 56.57 16.32 25.36
C ALA A 278 57.19 17.75 25.26
N GLN A 279 56.32 18.77 25.42
CA GLN A 279 56.78 20.17 25.41
C GLN A 279 57.72 20.48 26.60
N GLU A 280 57.37 20.01 27.80
CA GLU A 280 58.17 20.18 29.00
C GLU A 280 59.56 19.49 28.86
N ALA A 281 59.58 18.25 28.32
CA ALA A 281 60.83 17.53 28.05
C ALA A 281 61.71 18.23 27.00
N THR A 282 61.11 18.81 25.96
CA THR A 282 61.82 19.63 24.97
C THR A 282 62.48 20.85 25.60
N LEU A 283 61.72 21.57 26.45
CA LEU A 283 62.25 22.72 27.19
C LEU A 283 63.38 22.37 28.15
N ALA A 284 63.34 21.15 28.70
CA ALA A 284 64.39 20.61 29.60
C ALA A 284 65.60 20.01 28.81
N GLY A 285 65.62 20.08 27.49
CA GLY A 285 66.72 19.54 26.66
C GLY A 285 66.72 17.99 26.59
N ASN A 286 65.66 17.29 26.97
CA ASN A 286 65.57 15.83 26.96
C ASN A 286 64.83 15.38 25.70
N GLU A 287 65.54 15.36 24.56
CA GLU A 287 64.98 15.02 23.24
C GLU A 287 64.40 13.60 23.21
N GLN A 288 65.01 12.62 23.86
CA GLN A 288 64.53 11.23 23.88
C GLN A 288 63.16 11.11 24.58
N ALA A 289 63.00 11.72 25.75
CA ALA A 289 61.74 11.77 26.45
C ALA A 289 60.66 12.53 25.64
N ALA A 290 61.05 13.65 25.03
CA ALA A 290 60.15 14.42 24.16
C ALA A 290 59.58 13.61 23.02
N GLN A 291 60.42 12.84 22.32
CA GLN A 291 59.99 11.97 21.22
C GLN A 291 59.07 10.82 21.72
N GLN A 292 59.38 10.20 22.86
CA GLN A 292 58.52 9.15 23.43
C GLN A 292 57.14 9.69 23.81
N TYR A 293 57.06 10.83 24.45
CA TYR A 293 55.80 11.46 24.80
C TYR A 293 55.01 11.90 23.56
N ALA A 294 55.64 12.44 22.54
CA ALA A 294 55.01 12.80 21.29
C ALA A 294 54.43 11.59 20.58
N ALA A 295 55.17 10.47 20.51
CA ALA A 295 54.67 9.23 19.94
C ALA A 295 53.46 8.67 20.70
N ALA A 296 53.49 8.72 22.04
CA ALA A 296 52.32 8.31 22.87
C ALA A 296 51.11 9.23 22.62
N ALA A 297 51.30 10.51 22.54
CA ALA A 297 50.24 11.46 22.20
C ALA A 297 49.63 11.17 20.82
N GLU A 298 50.44 10.88 19.82
CA GLU A 298 49.96 10.54 18.48
C GLU A 298 49.12 9.24 18.48
N GLN A 299 49.57 8.20 19.16
CA GLN A 299 48.84 6.94 19.29
C GLN A 299 47.48 7.13 19.96
N LEU A 300 47.45 7.88 21.04
CA LEU A 300 46.20 8.20 21.77
C LEU A 300 45.26 9.06 20.90
N THR A 301 45.78 9.99 20.15
CA THR A 301 44.99 10.80 19.19
C THR A 301 44.37 9.93 18.13
N LYS A 302 45.10 8.97 17.55
CA LYS A 302 44.56 8.00 16.60
C LYS A 302 43.49 7.11 17.25
N GLY A 303 43.76 6.64 18.47
CA GLY A 303 42.79 5.88 19.26
C GLY A 303 41.49 6.65 19.50
N ALA A 304 41.59 7.94 19.85
CA ALA A 304 40.44 8.81 20.03
C ALA A 304 39.61 8.98 18.75
N GLN A 305 40.27 9.19 17.61
CA GLN A 305 39.59 9.31 16.31
C GLN A 305 38.87 8.03 15.91
N LEU A 306 39.47 6.87 16.15
CA LEU A 306 38.86 5.57 15.87
C LEU A 306 37.65 5.31 16.77
N ALA A 307 37.75 5.57 18.07
CA ALA A 307 36.64 5.42 19.00
C ALA A 307 35.47 6.36 18.67
N GLN A 308 35.77 7.61 18.31
CA GLN A 308 34.77 8.58 17.88
C GLN A 308 34.08 8.14 16.57
N GLY A 309 34.85 7.68 15.59
CA GLY A 309 34.31 7.14 14.34
C GLY A 309 33.41 5.92 14.57
N GLY A 310 33.78 5.03 15.50
CA GLY A 310 32.97 3.90 15.94
C GLY A 310 31.65 4.34 16.59
N ALA A 311 31.70 5.32 17.50
CA ALA A 311 30.52 5.87 18.13
C ALA A 311 29.54 6.48 17.13
N GLN A 312 30.03 7.22 16.15
CA GLN A 312 29.20 7.80 15.06
C GLN A 312 28.57 6.73 14.18
N ALA A 313 29.34 5.70 13.80
CA ALA A 313 28.82 4.59 12.99
C ALA A 313 27.70 3.84 13.71
N ILE A 314 27.87 3.53 14.99
CA ILE A 314 26.82 2.91 15.82
C ILE A 314 25.62 3.83 15.97
N GLY A 315 25.83 5.13 16.17
CA GLY A 315 24.75 6.13 16.22
C GLY A 315 23.93 6.18 14.96
N GLY A 316 24.57 6.04 13.80
CA GLY A 316 23.89 5.92 12.51
C GLY A 316 22.99 4.69 12.39
N VAL A 317 23.46 3.53 12.85
CA VAL A 317 22.62 2.31 12.89
C VAL A 317 21.50 2.45 13.92
N ARG A 318 21.80 3.02 15.11
CA ARG A 318 20.81 3.27 16.15
C ARG A 318 19.62 4.09 15.66
N SER A 319 19.87 5.14 14.89
CA SER A 319 18.80 5.97 14.32
C SER A 319 17.89 5.21 13.35
N GLN A 320 18.40 4.19 12.67
CA GLN A 320 17.63 3.37 11.74
C GLN A 320 16.73 2.33 12.43
N VAL A 321 17.05 1.97 13.66
CA VAL A 321 16.31 0.98 14.47
C VAL A 321 15.45 1.61 15.56
N ALA A 322 15.34 2.92 15.58
CA ALA A 322 14.41 3.64 16.45
C ALA A 322 12.96 3.27 16.11
N ASP A 323 12.12 3.33 17.11
CA ASP A 323 10.68 3.17 16.92
C ASP A 323 10.17 4.18 15.89
N ARG A 324 9.26 3.74 15.02
CA ARG A 324 8.69 4.56 13.96
C ARG A 324 7.19 4.45 13.94
N ASN A 325 6.54 5.58 13.81
CA ASN A 325 5.10 5.70 13.75
C ASN A 325 4.67 6.44 12.48
N LEU A 326 3.47 6.12 12.03
CA LEU A 326 2.79 6.80 10.93
C LEU A 326 1.34 7.03 11.33
N ASP A 327 0.84 8.24 11.19
CA ASP A 327 -0.59 8.60 11.22
C ASP A 327 -0.81 9.70 10.16
N CYS A 328 -1.33 9.28 9.02
CA CYS A 328 -1.61 10.15 7.87
C CYS A 328 -3.03 9.92 7.36
N THR A 329 -3.74 11.02 7.13
CA THR A 329 -5.00 11.05 6.41
C THR A 329 -4.76 11.71 5.06
N GLN A 330 -5.36 11.17 3.98
CA GLN A 330 -5.32 11.81 2.67
C GLN A 330 -6.72 12.13 2.22
N ARG A 331 -6.90 13.32 1.63
CA ARG A 331 -8.19 13.78 1.11
C ARG A 331 -8.04 14.36 -0.29
N GLY A 332 -9.05 14.14 -1.11
CA GLY A 332 -9.11 14.69 -2.45
C GLY A 332 -10.52 14.63 -2.99
N TRP A 333 -10.76 15.37 -4.07
CA TRP A 333 -12.04 15.33 -4.77
C TRP A 333 -11.87 15.58 -6.26
N GLY A 334 -12.84 15.14 -7.03
CA GLY A 334 -12.84 15.34 -8.48
C GLY A 334 -14.20 15.05 -9.10
N ILE A 335 -14.36 15.41 -10.34
CA ILE A 335 -15.61 15.22 -11.09
C ILE A 335 -15.35 14.30 -12.28
N THR A 336 -16.19 13.26 -12.43
CA THR A 336 -16.22 12.35 -13.57
C THR A 336 -17.39 12.72 -14.46
N PRO A 337 -17.20 13.23 -15.67
CA PRO A 337 -18.27 13.30 -16.66
C PRO A 337 -18.68 11.90 -17.12
N ILE A 338 -19.98 11.72 -17.40
CA ILE A 338 -20.53 10.41 -17.76
C ILE A 338 -21.53 10.61 -18.91
N ILE A 339 -21.39 9.81 -19.96
CA ILE A 339 -22.36 9.71 -21.05
C ILE A 339 -22.80 8.28 -21.23
N GLY A 340 -24.01 8.08 -21.74
CA GLY A 340 -24.54 6.74 -21.97
C GLY A 340 -25.55 6.71 -23.10
N VAL A 341 -25.76 5.53 -23.66
CA VAL A 341 -26.76 5.22 -24.64
C VAL A 341 -27.38 3.86 -24.36
N ASP A 342 -28.67 3.71 -24.60
CA ASP A 342 -29.37 2.46 -24.49
C ASP A 342 -30.28 2.30 -25.71
N TYR A 343 -30.24 1.09 -26.30
CA TYR A 343 -31.00 0.77 -27.50
C TYR A 343 -31.73 -0.57 -27.34
N ARG A 344 -33.05 -0.52 -27.50
CA ARG A 344 -33.96 -1.66 -27.46
C ARG A 344 -34.27 -2.17 -28.86
N TRP A 345 -34.02 -3.43 -29.11
CA TRP A 345 -34.32 -4.07 -30.40
C TRP A 345 -35.08 -5.39 -30.17
N GLY A 346 -36.40 -5.31 -30.23
CA GLY A 346 -37.26 -6.46 -29.96
C GLY A 346 -37.03 -7.02 -28.54
N LYS A 347 -36.49 -8.23 -28.47
CA LYS A 347 -36.12 -8.91 -27.21
C LYS A 347 -34.72 -8.58 -26.67
N LEU A 348 -33.93 -7.82 -27.42
CA LEU A 348 -32.59 -7.45 -27.07
C LEU A 348 -32.55 -6.01 -26.58
N ASN A 349 -31.94 -5.77 -25.42
CA ASN A 349 -31.55 -4.47 -24.94
C ASN A 349 -30.04 -4.34 -24.92
N LEU A 350 -29.50 -3.25 -25.44
CA LEU A 350 -28.06 -2.94 -25.48
C LEU A 350 -27.80 -1.62 -24.78
N GLY A 351 -26.94 -1.65 -23.77
CA GLY A 351 -26.49 -0.46 -23.06
C GLY A 351 -25.00 -0.23 -23.26
N ALA A 352 -24.62 1.05 -23.36
CA ALA A 352 -23.23 1.46 -23.30
C ALA A 352 -23.06 2.75 -22.48
N ARG A 353 -21.97 2.82 -21.74
CA ARG A 353 -21.64 3.95 -20.88
C ARG A 353 -20.14 4.24 -20.93
N LEU A 354 -19.79 5.52 -21.00
CA LEU A 354 -18.43 6.01 -20.87
C LEU A 354 -18.35 6.97 -19.68
N GLU A 355 -17.51 6.63 -18.73
CA GLU A 355 -17.05 7.52 -17.66
C GLU A 355 -15.67 8.03 -18.05
N PHE A 356 -15.47 9.33 -18.07
CA PHE A 356 -14.18 9.91 -18.38
C PHE A 356 -13.25 9.82 -17.16
N THR A 357 -11.95 9.89 -17.40
CA THR A 357 -10.96 9.94 -16.32
C THR A 357 -11.23 11.12 -15.39
N THR A 358 -11.26 10.85 -14.10
CA THR A 358 -11.33 11.90 -13.08
C THR A 358 -9.94 12.35 -12.73
N HIS A 359 -9.57 13.56 -13.12
CA HIS A 359 -8.31 14.15 -12.70
C HIS A 359 -8.46 14.74 -11.31
N LEU A 360 -7.69 14.25 -10.37
CA LEU A 360 -7.65 14.74 -8.99
C LEU A 360 -6.29 14.49 -8.34
N ASN A 361 -6.04 15.22 -7.28
CA ASN A 361 -4.94 15.00 -6.38
C ASN A 361 -5.47 14.67 -4.99
N ILE A 362 -4.63 13.99 -4.20
CA ILE A 362 -4.85 13.76 -2.77
C ILE A 362 -3.77 14.47 -1.98
N GLU A 363 -4.17 15.13 -0.90
CA GLU A 363 -3.29 15.87 -0.01
C GLU A 363 -3.12 15.15 1.32
N ASN A 364 -1.87 15.09 1.79
CA ASN A 364 -1.53 14.53 3.08
C ASN A 364 -1.88 15.51 4.21
N ASP A 365 -2.62 15.04 5.19
CA ASP A 365 -2.84 15.62 6.52
C ASP A 365 -2.19 14.67 7.52
N THR A 366 -0.92 14.94 7.83
CA THR A 366 -0.04 14.01 8.55
C THR A 366 0.23 14.50 9.95
N LYS A 367 -0.13 13.69 10.94
CA LYS A 367 0.14 13.97 12.34
C LYS A 367 1.50 13.46 12.79
N VAL A 368 1.89 12.29 12.29
CA VAL A 368 3.17 11.65 12.58
C VAL A 368 3.67 10.96 11.33
N ASP A 369 4.92 11.20 10.95
CA ASP A 369 5.59 10.49 9.85
C ASP A 369 7.08 10.29 10.15
N ASP A 370 7.39 9.29 10.96
CA ASP A 370 8.77 8.87 11.20
C ASP A 370 9.34 8.07 10.00
N THR A 371 8.52 7.84 8.97
CA THR A 371 8.93 7.10 7.76
C THR A 371 9.49 7.99 6.66
N GLY A 372 9.14 9.27 6.67
CA GLY A 372 9.49 10.26 5.64
C GLY A 372 8.76 10.06 4.31
N LEU A 373 7.68 9.26 4.29
CA LEU A 373 6.97 8.89 3.05
C LEU A 373 5.66 9.67 2.84
N PHE A 374 5.13 10.25 3.92
CA PHE A 374 3.85 10.95 3.94
C PHE A 374 4.01 12.36 4.51
N ALA A 375 4.96 13.13 4.00
CA ALA A 375 5.20 14.49 4.48
C ALA A 375 3.91 15.32 4.41
N ASP A 376 3.66 16.08 5.48
CA ASP A 376 2.45 16.89 5.64
C ASP A 376 2.30 17.92 4.52
N GLY A 377 1.06 18.16 4.06
CA GLY A 377 0.74 19.11 2.98
C GLY A 377 1.18 18.67 1.58
N VAL A 378 1.85 17.54 1.43
CA VAL A 378 2.22 17.04 0.10
C VAL A 378 0.99 16.59 -0.66
N ASN A 379 0.86 17.10 -1.88
CA ASN A 379 -0.27 16.88 -2.77
C ASN A 379 0.19 16.04 -3.97
N THR A 380 -0.40 14.87 -4.15
CA THR A 380 0.01 13.90 -5.18
C THR A 380 -1.12 13.53 -6.14
N PRO A 381 -0.82 13.28 -7.43
CA PRO A 381 -1.82 12.79 -8.37
C PRO A 381 -2.38 11.43 -7.95
N ASN A 382 -3.70 11.30 -8.03
CA ASN A 382 -4.42 10.05 -7.75
C ASN A 382 -5.70 9.97 -8.59
N ASP A 383 -5.54 10.04 -9.91
CA ASP A 383 -6.65 10.05 -10.86
C ASP A 383 -7.48 8.76 -10.73
N ILE A 384 -8.78 8.87 -10.92
CA ILE A 384 -9.65 7.71 -11.08
C ILE A 384 -9.73 7.40 -12.58
N PRO A 385 -9.38 6.17 -13.01
CA PRO A 385 -9.40 5.81 -14.42
C PRO A 385 -10.79 5.92 -15.04
N GLY A 386 -10.86 6.32 -16.30
CA GLY A 386 -12.07 6.24 -17.07
C GLY A 386 -12.50 4.79 -17.30
N ILE A 387 -13.79 4.59 -17.57
CA ILE A 387 -14.37 3.25 -17.75
C ILE A 387 -15.31 3.28 -18.95
N LEU A 388 -15.08 2.38 -19.91
CA LEU A 388 -16.06 2.03 -20.93
C LEU A 388 -16.78 0.75 -20.53
N THR A 389 -18.11 0.79 -20.46
CA THR A 389 -18.93 -0.39 -20.24
C THR A 389 -19.89 -0.58 -21.40
N VAL A 390 -20.06 -1.83 -21.79
CA VAL A 390 -21.08 -2.26 -22.75
C VAL A 390 -21.76 -3.53 -22.26
N GLY A 391 -23.06 -3.61 -22.44
CA GLY A 391 -23.81 -4.80 -22.04
C GLY A 391 -25.04 -5.06 -22.86
N GLY A 392 -25.50 -6.30 -22.79
CA GLY A 392 -26.73 -6.73 -23.44
C GLY A 392 -27.56 -7.60 -22.51
N CYS A 393 -28.87 -7.49 -22.66
CA CYS A 393 -29.86 -8.36 -22.04
C CYS A 393 -30.79 -8.91 -23.14
N TYR A 394 -30.90 -10.23 -23.26
CA TYR A 394 -31.74 -10.88 -24.23
C TYR A 394 -32.81 -11.73 -23.53
N GLU A 395 -34.07 -11.46 -23.87
CA GLU A 395 -35.23 -12.22 -23.38
C GLU A 395 -35.46 -13.46 -24.26
N ILE A 396 -34.98 -14.61 -23.78
CA ILE A 396 -35.20 -15.91 -24.46
C ILE A 396 -36.72 -16.22 -24.41
N LEU A 397 -37.27 -16.15 -23.21
CA LEU A 397 -38.70 -16.28 -22.89
C LEU A 397 -39.13 -15.08 -22.02
N PRO A 398 -40.41 -14.78 -21.90
CA PRO A 398 -40.88 -13.73 -20.97
C PRO A 398 -40.42 -13.93 -19.52
N THR A 399 -40.17 -15.19 -19.13
CA THR A 399 -39.69 -15.56 -17.77
C THR A 399 -38.19 -15.85 -17.73
N TRP A 400 -37.47 -15.84 -18.86
CA TRP A 400 -36.06 -16.22 -18.89
C TRP A 400 -35.24 -15.25 -19.74
N ARG A 401 -34.25 -14.64 -19.11
CA ARG A 401 -33.32 -13.69 -19.74
C ARG A 401 -31.87 -14.02 -19.43
N VAL A 402 -31.01 -13.72 -20.38
CA VAL A 402 -29.56 -13.88 -20.31
C VAL A 402 -28.90 -12.53 -20.55
N MET A 403 -27.80 -12.29 -19.86
CA MET A 403 -27.10 -11.03 -19.90
C MET A 403 -25.60 -11.23 -20.08
N ALA A 404 -24.98 -10.26 -20.74
CA ALA A 404 -23.53 -10.17 -20.83
C ALA A 404 -23.10 -8.71 -20.63
N SER A 405 -21.96 -8.52 -19.98
CA SER A 405 -21.33 -7.21 -19.77
C SER A 405 -19.84 -7.28 -20.06
N TYR A 406 -19.29 -6.18 -20.55
CA TYR A 406 -17.86 -5.98 -20.74
C TYR A 406 -17.46 -4.62 -20.23
N HIS A 407 -16.40 -4.57 -19.42
CA HIS A 407 -15.83 -3.33 -18.88
C HIS A 407 -14.37 -3.22 -19.30
N TYR A 408 -13.95 -2.02 -19.69
CA TYR A 408 -12.59 -1.67 -20.01
C TYR A 408 -12.19 -0.43 -19.23
N TYR A 409 -11.14 -0.55 -18.44
CA TYR A 409 -10.65 0.50 -17.54
C TYR A 409 -9.40 1.12 -18.15
N PHE A 410 -9.35 2.45 -18.23
CA PHE A 410 -8.21 3.19 -18.78
C PHE A 410 -7.16 3.46 -17.69
N ASP A 411 -6.69 2.41 -17.00
CA ASP A 411 -5.78 2.52 -15.85
C ASP A 411 -4.45 3.20 -16.21
N LYS A 412 -3.93 2.94 -17.42
CA LYS A 412 -2.66 3.52 -17.87
C LYS A 412 -2.71 5.03 -18.13
N ASP A 413 -3.92 5.57 -18.31
CA ASP A 413 -4.15 7.00 -18.57
C ASP A 413 -4.48 7.77 -17.29
N ALA A 414 -4.67 7.08 -16.17
CA ALA A 414 -4.94 7.68 -14.86
C ALA A 414 -3.63 7.97 -14.12
N ARG A 415 -3.30 9.24 -13.92
CA ARG A 415 -2.04 9.63 -13.26
C ARG A 415 -2.01 9.18 -11.81
N MET A 416 -0.92 8.56 -11.42
CA MET A 416 -0.63 8.15 -10.04
C MET A 416 0.68 8.77 -9.57
N ASP A 417 0.87 8.82 -8.26
CA ASP A 417 2.14 9.26 -7.66
C ASP A 417 3.33 8.56 -8.32
N LYS A 418 4.36 9.35 -8.68
CA LYS A 418 5.58 8.88 -9.36
C LYS A 418 5.32 8.12 -10.66
N ASP A 419 4.25 8.45 -11.35
CA ASP A 419 3.88 7.83 -12.63
C ASP A 419 3.73 6.28 -12.59
N LYS A 420 3.29 5.73 -11.47
CA LYS A 420 3.17 4.27 -11.27
C LYS A 420 2.26 3.59 -12.29
N GLN A 421 1.26 4.29 -12.83
CA GLN A 421 0.41 3.75 -13.91
C GLN A 421 1.22 3.33 -15.15
N LYS A 422 2.39 3.90 -15.38
CA LYS A 422 3.28 3.52 -16.51
C LYS A 422 3.92 2.15 -16.32
N LEU A 423 3.95 1.63 -15.09
CA LEU A 423 4.46 0.29 -14.77
C LEU A 423 3.43 -0.82 -15.09
N LEU A 424 2.18 -0.46 -15.36
CA LEU A 424 1.17 -1.43 -15.75
C LEU A 424 1.48 -2.00 -17.14
N SER A 425 1.39 -3.31 -17.28
CA SER A 425 1.60 -4.01 -18.56
C SER A 425 0.47 -3.76 -19.55
N SER A 426 -0.78 -3.66 -19.07
CA SER A 426 -1.99 -3.39 -19.86
C SER A 426 -3.04 -2.68 -19.01
N ASN A 427 -4.08 -2.18 -19.65
CA ASN A 427 -5.30 -1.77 -19.00
C ASN A 427 -6.06 -2.98 -18.42
N THR A 428 -6.83 -2.77 -17.37
CA THR A 428 -7.74 -3.78 -16.82
C THR A 428 -8.95 -3.97 -17.73
N TRP A 429 -9.40 -5.20 -17.84
CA TRP A 429 -10.68 -5.51 -18.47
C TRP A 429 -11.42 -6.59 -17.70
N GLU A 430 -12.73 -6.57 -17.86
CA GLU A 430 -13.64 -7.46 -17.15
C GLU A 430 -14.79 -7.88 -18.05
N TRP A 431 -15.21 -9.12 -17.96
CA TRP A 431 -16.46 -9.57 -18.54
C TRP A 431 -17.31 -10.29 -17.51
N ALA A 432 -18.61 -10.19 -17.68
CA ALA A 432 -19.59 -10.88 -16.85
C ALA A 432 -20.68 -11.51 -17.71
N LEU A 433 -21.18 -12.65 -17.27
CA LEU A 433 -22.33 -13.34 -17.83
C LEU A 433 -23.34 -13.57 -16.72
N GLY A 434 -24.62 -13.52 -17.06
CA GLY A 434 -25.69 -13.73 -16.11
C GLY A 434 -26.92 -14.36 -16.76
N SER A 435 -27.74 -15.00 -15.92
CA SER A 435 -29.03 -15.52 -16.31
C SER A 435 -30.02 -15.32 -15.16
N GLU A 436 -31.23 -14.96 -15.48
CA GLU A 436 -32.33 -14.81 -14.53
C GLU A 436 -33.54 -15.56 -15.04
N TYR A 437 -34.22 -16.29 -14.14
CA TYR A 437 -35.42 -17.04 -14.44
C TYR A 437 -36.51 -16.72 -13.39
N ASP A 438 -37.66 -16.24 -13.86
CA ASP A 438 -38.81 -15.96 -13.03
C ASP A 438 -39.61 -17.27 -12.84
N ILE A 439 -39.54 -17.85 -11.64
CA ILE A 439 -40.31 -19.04 -11.26
C ILE A 439 -41.77 -18.65 -11.09
N SER A 440 -42.00 -17.45 -10.58
CA SER A 440 -43.33 -16.85 -10.40
C SER A 440 -43.17 -15.31 -10.37
N ASP A 441 -44.29 -14.59 -10.32
CA ASP A 441 -44.28 -13.12 -10.18
C ASP A 441 -43.60 -12.65 -8.90
N ALA A 442 -43.47 -13.52 -7.90
CA ALA A 442 -42.84 -13.19 -6.61
C ALA A 442 -41.44 -13.78 -6.44
N LEU A 443 -40.98 -14.67 -7.31
CA LEU A 443 -39.72 -15.39 -7.13
C LEU A 443 -38.92 -15.45 -8.43
N THR A 444 -37.77 -14.77 -8.43
CA THR A 444 -36.76 -14.85 -9.50
C THR A 444 -35.50 -15.53 -8.96
N VAL A 445 -34.98 -16.50 -9.65
CA VAL A 445 -33.65 -17.08 -9.41
C VAL A 445 -32.65 -16.53 -10.44
N SER A 446 -31.40 -16.36 -10.02
CA SER A 446 -30.34 -15.87 -10.90
C SER A 446 -29.01 -16.56 -10.61
N ALA A 447 -28.19 -16.63 -11.64
CA ALA A 447 -26.81 -17.06 -11.54
C ALA A 447 -25.95 -16.17 -12.44
N GLY A 448 -24.72 -15.90 -12.01
CA GLY A 448 -23.79 -15.11 -12.81
C GLY A 448 -22.35 -15.50 -12.54
N MET A 449 -21.49 -15.18 -13.49
CA MET A 449 -20.05 -15.33 -13.38
C MET A 449 -19.35 -14.09 -13.92
N GLN A 450 -18.18 -13.80 -13.38
CA GLN A 450 -17.38 -12.66 -13.77
C GLN A 450 -15.90 -13.05 -13.78
N ARG A 451 -15.15 -12.45 -14.69
CA ARG A 451 -13.70 -12.56 -14.73
C ARG A 451 -13.09 -11.19 -15.00
N THR A 452 -12.18 -10.81 -14.12
CA THR A 452 -11.39 -9.59 -14.27
C THR A 452 -9.93 -9.95 -14.55
N LYS A 453 -9.29 -9.26 -15.50
CA LYS A 453 -7.86 -9.35 -15.74
C LYS A 453 -7.23 -7.97 -15.48
N TYR A 454 -6.39 -7.92 -14.49
CA TYR A 454 -5.62 -6.73 -14.15
C TYR A 454 -4.34 -6.67 -14.99
N GLY A 455 -3.96 -5.47 -15.39
CA GLY A 455 -2.73 -5.20 -16.13
C GLY A 455 -1.48 -5.11 -15.27
N LEU A 456 -1.38 -5.93 -14.21
CA LEU A 456 -0.21 -5.94 -13.33
C LEU A 456 0.96 -6.63 -14.04
N GLY A 457 2.13 -5.97 -14.08
CA GLY A 457 3.38 -6.54 -14.54
C GLY A 457 4.34 -6.80 -13.36
N ASP A 458 5.42 -7.52 -13.63
CA ASP A 458 6.49 -7.73 -12.65
C ASP A 458 7.06 -6.37 -12.21
N GLY A 459 7.01 -6.09 -10.91
CA GLY A 459 7.47 -4.82 -10.34
C GLY A 459 6.46 -3.66 -10.42
N SER A 460 5.22 -3.90 -10.83
CA SER A 460 4.17 -2.87 -10.89
C SER A 460 3.74 -2.32 -9.51
N TYR A 461 4.07 -3.04 -8.41
CA TYR A 461 3.68 -2.66 -7.05
C TYR A 461 4.71 -3.08 -6.01
#